data_5f74f9eee094da161093ba4098e213bc
#
_entry.id   5f74f9eee094da161093ba4098e213bc
#
_cell.length_a   1.000
_cell.length_b   1.000
_cell.length_c   1.000
_cell.angle_alpha   90.00
_cell.angle_beta   90.00
_cell.angle_gamma   90.00
#
_symmetry.space_group_name_H-M   'P 1'
#
loop_
_entity.id
_entity.type
_entity.pdbx_description
1 polymer ?
#
loop_
_entity_poly.entity_id
_entity_poly.type
_entity_poly.pdbx_seq_one_letter_code
_entity_poly.pdbx_strand_id
1 'polypeptide(L)'
;MTNSQTGSPSGLPIYEVFAVRYATREALRKNHFIGGDPHDGPMPMDYFVWVVRNAQHTFVVDTGFGAEVAAKRGRTLLRTPAEGLAAIGVDVAQVKDVIITHLHYDHVGTFESFPIAQF
;
A
#
# COMPACT_ATOMS: atom_id res chain seq x y z
N MET A 1 22.69 6.27 1.52
CA MET A 1 22.36 6.59 0.93
C MET A 1 22.14 7.06 0.12
N THR A 2 22.33 7.39 -0.23
CA THR A 2 22.16 7.78 -0.98
C THR A 2 21.90 8.37 -1.81
N ASN A 3 21.99 8.71 -2.06
CA ASN A 3 21.72 9.28 -2.87
C ASN A 3 21.55 10.02 -3.54
N SER A 4 21.59 9.96 -3.44
CA SER A 4 21.58 10.74 -4.03
C SER A 4 21.06 11.29 -4.88
N GLN A 5 20.84 11.12 -4.92
CA GLN A 5 20.46 11.96 -5.52
C GLN A 5 19.87 13.09 -5.52
N THR A 6 19.79 13.25 -5.53
CA THR A 6 19.77 14.65 -5.76
C THR A 6 18.78 15.02 -6.83
N GLY A 7 18.34 16.00 -7.26
CA GLY A 7 17.35 16.29 -8.29
C GLY A 7 17.76 15.86 -9.70
N SER A 8 16.85 15.92 -10.65
CA SER A 8 17.14 15.68 -12.05
C SER A 8 17.90 16.84 -12.66
N PRO A 9 18.61 16.65 -13.79
CA PRO A 9 19.29 17.75 -14.49
C PRO A 9 18.34 18.89 -14.92
N SER A 10 17.06 18.60 -15.08
CA SER A 10 16.06 19.61 -15.40
C SER A 10 15.53 20.37 -14.18
N GLY A 11 16.02 20.05 -12.98
CA GLY A 11 15.55 20.64 -11.74
C GLY A 11 14.26 20.03 -11.19
N LEU A 12 13.71 19.00 -11.83
CA LEU A 12 12.53 18.30 -11.34
C LEU A 12 12.91 17.42 -10.14
N PRO A 13 12.04 17.32 -9.12
CA PRO A 13 12.31 16.46 -7.99
C PRO A 13 12.30 14.98 -8.41
N ILE A 14 13.13 14.20 -7.74
CA ILE A 14 13.21 12.76 -7.91
C ILE A 14 12.66 12.12 -6.65
N TYR A 15 11.77 11.12 -6.83
CA TYR A 15 11.16 10.38 -5.75
C TYR A 15 11.49 8.90 -5.86
N GLU A 16 11.57 8.23 -4.72
CA GLU A 16 11.62 6.77 -4.65
C GLU A 16 10.19 6.26 -4.42
N VAL A 17 9.85 5.15 -5.06
CA VAL A 17 8.54 4.52 -4.93
C VAL A 17 8.72 3.13 -4.34
N PHE A 18 8.00 2.83 -3.28
CA PHE A 18 8.02 1.53 -2.61
C PHE A 18 6.63 0.91 -2.65
N ALA A 19 6.58 -0.37 -3.00
CA ALA A 19 5.38 -1.19 -2.88
C ALA A 19 5.52 -2.02 -1.61
N VAL A 20 4.62 -1.82 -0.66
CA VAL A 20 4.66 -2.50 0.64
C VAL A 20 3.54 -3.53 0.68
N ARG A 21 3.91 -4.81 0.50
CA ARG A 21 2.94 -5.89 0.58
C ARG A 21 2.58 -6.15 2.04
N TYR A 22 1.30 -6.11 2.36
CA TYR A 22 0.84 -6.32 3.73
C TYR A 22 -0.10 -7.51 3.87
N ALA A 23 -0.74 -7.95 2.79
CA ALA A 23 -1.72 -9.05 2.86
C ALA A 23 -1.76 -9.83 1.56
N THR A 24 -2.38 -10.99 1.62
CA THR A 24 -2.60 -11.86 0.47
C THR A 24 -3.91 -12.61 0.63
N ARG A 25 -4.42 -13.16 -0.45
CA ARG A 25 -5.53 -14.09 -0.42
C ARG A 25 -5.40 -15.14 -1.50
N GLU A 26 -5.98 -16.31 -1.23
CA GLU A 26 -6.17 -17.33 -2.24
C GLU A 26 -7.31 -16.90 -3.17
N ALA A 27 -7.15 -17.15 -4.46
CA ALA A 27 -8.17 -16.87 -5.45
C ALA A 27 -7.95 -17.78 -6.65
N LEU A 28 -8.97 -17.91 -7.49
CA LEU A 28 -8.90 -18.66 -8.74
C LEU A 28 -8.85 -17.69 -9.91
N ARG A 29 -8.19 -18.09 -10.99
CA ARG A 29 -8.07 -17.27 -12.20
C ARG A 29 -9.43 -16.80 -12.71
N LYS A 30 -10.42 -17.68 -12.69
CA LYS A 30 -11.77 -17.33 -13.17
C LYS A 30 -12.40 -16.16 -12.44
N ASN A 31 -11.97 -15.89 -11.21
CA ASN A 31 -12.51 -14.81 -10.40
C ASN A 31 -11.96 -13.43 -10.78
N HIS A 32 -10.91 -13.40 -11.59
CA HIS A 32 -10.24 -12.16 -12.00
C HIS A 32 -10.58 -11.74 -13.43
N PHE A 33 -11.31 -12.57 -14.17
CA PHE A 33 -11.65 -12.33 -15.57
C PHE A 33 -13.15 -12.34 -15.76
N ILE A 34 -13.66 -11.40 -16.53
CA ILE A 34 -15.08 -11.37 -16.90
C ILE A 34 -15.35 -12.62 -17.77
N GLY A 35 -16.37 -13.40 -17.37
CA GLY A 35 -16.69 -14.64 -18.08
C GLY A 35 -15.85 -15.84 -17.66
N GLY A 36 -14.93 -15.66 -16.70
CA GLY A 36 -14.08 -16.73 -16.20
C GLY A 36 -12.84 -16.97 -17.04
N ASP A 37 -12.22 -18.12 -16.84
CA ASP A 37 -11.01 -18.52 -17.56
C ASP A 37 -11.08 -20.03 -17.81
N PRO A 38 -10.99 -20.47 -19.08
CA PRO A 38 -11.04 -21.92 -19.40
C PRO A 38 -9.83 -22.68 -18.86
N HIS A 39 -8.76 -21.99 -18.52
CA HIS A 39 -7.57 -22.57 -17.89
C HIS A 39 -7.51 -22.22 -16.41
N ASP A 40 -8.63 -22.35 -15.71
CA ASP A 40 -8.73 -21.99 -14.31
C ASP A 40 -7.69 -22.70 -13.44
N GLY A 41 -7.28 -22.03 -12.39
CA GLY A 41 -6.28 -22.53 -11.44
C GLY A 41 -5.99 -21.51 -10.36
N PRO A 42 -5.05 -21.80 -9.45
CA PRO A 42 -4.69 -20.85 -8.41
C PRO A 42 -4.15 -19.55 -8.99
N MET A 43 -4.65 -18.43 -8.47
CA MET A 43 -4.16 -17.10 -8.80
C MET A 43 -4.30 -16.22 -7.55
N PRO A 44 -3.39 -16.38 -6.57
CA PRO A 44 -3.46 -15.60 -5.35
C PRO A 44 -3.31 -14.10 -5.66
N MET A 45 -3.94 -13.28 -4.84
CA MET A 45 -3.83 -11.82 -4.93
C MET A 45 -3.07 -11.30 -3.72
N ASP A 46 -2.19 -10.35 -3.98
CA ASP A 46 -1.48 -9.63 -2.93
C ASP A 46 -2.04 -8.22 -2.80
N TYR A 47 -1.91 -7.68 -1.60
CA TYR A 47 -2.39 -6.33 -1.29
C TYR A 47 -1.23 -5.45 -0.87
N PHE A 48 -1.23 -4.23 -1.38
CA PHE A 48 -0.14 -3.28 -1.19
C PHE A 48 -0.65 -1.93 -0.72
N VAL A 49 0.18 -1.27 0.06
CA VAL A 49 0.17 0.19 0.19
C VAL A 49 1.48 0.69 -0.41
N TRP A 50 1.53 1.97 -0.73
CA TRP A 50 2.66 2.52 -1.47
C TRP A 50 3.24 3.70 -0.73
N VAL A 51 4.55 3.90 -0.90
CA VAL A 51 5.24 5.09 -0.41
C VAL A 51 5.94 5.76 -1.58
N VAL A 52 5.76 7.07 -1.69
CA VAL A 52 6.46 7.91 -2.65
C VAL A 52 7.17 8.96 -1.82
N ARG A 53 8.50 8.94 -1.83
CA ARG A 53 9.25 9.83 -0.95
C ARG A 53 10.56 10.34 -1.54
N ASN A 54 11.00 11.46 -1.02
CA ASN A 54 12.36 12.00 -1.21
C ASN A 54 12.82 12.59 0.12
N ALA A 55 13.89 13.38 0.10
CA ALA A 55 14.45 13.97 1.32
C ALA A 55 13.50 14.97 2.00
N GLN A 56 12.58 15.58 1.26
CA GLN A 56 11.67 16.63 1.76
C GLN A 56 10.26 16.15 2.02
N HIS A 57 9.78 15.15 1.28
CA HIS A 57 8.37 14.75 1.30
C HIS A 57 8.21 13.25 1.37
N THR A 58 7.20 12.81 2.12
CA THR A 58 6.77 11.42 2.16
C THR A 58 5.26 11.39 1.96
N PHE A 59 4.83 10.69 0.91
CA PHE A 59 3.42 10.44 0.64
C PHE A 59 3.16 8.95 0.82
N VAL A 60 2.12 8.61 1.57
CA VAL A 60 1.60 7.24 1.63
C VAL A 60 0.41 7.18 0.70
N VAL A 61 0.35 6.17 -0.15
CA VAL A 61 -0.74 5.98 -1.10
C VAL A 61 -1.54 4.77 -0.64
N ASP A 62 -2.79 5.01 -0.29
CA ASP A 62 -3.74 4.07 0.29
C ASP A 62 -3.31 3.58 1.68
N THR A 63 -4.25 3.06 2.45
CA THR A 63 -4.00 2.69 3.85
C THR A 63 -4.17 1.20 4.14
N GLY A 64 -4.70 0.43 3.19
CA GLY A 64 -4.91 -1.00 3.39
C GLY A 64 -6.04 -1.32 4.36
N PHE A 65 -6.05 -2.54 4.88
CA PHE A 65 -7.02 -2.98 5.87
C PHE A 65 -6.29 -3.62 7.07
N GLY A 66 -7.02 -3.71 8.18
CA GLY A 66 -6.47 -4.28 9.41
C GLY A 66 -6.93 -5.73 9.63
N ALA A 67 -6.57 -6.27 10.80
CA ALA A 67 -6.80 -7.66 11.15
C ALA A 67 -8.29 -8.05 11.17
N GLU A 68 -9.15 -7.15 11.64
CA GLU A 68 -10.58 -7.43 11.73
C GLU A 68 -11.20 -7.63 10.35
N VAL A 69 -10.88 -6.76 9.41
CA VAL A 69 -11.38 -6.87 8.04
C VAL A 69 -10.76 -8.07 7.34
N ALA A 70 -9.48 -8.33 7.58
CA ALA A 70 -8.81 -9.51 7.03
C ALA A 70 -9.53 -10.80 7.44
N ALA A 71 -9.86 -10.93 8.74
CA ALA A 71 -10.58 -12.09 9.25
C ALA A 71 -11.96 -12.21 8.62
N LYS A 72 -12.70 -11.11 8.55
CA LYS A 72 -14.06 -11.10 7.99
C LYS A 72 -14.10 -11.50 6.52
N ARG A 73 -13.11 -11.11 5.75
CA ARG A 73 -13.08 -11.31 4.30
C ARG A 73 -12.24 -12.51 3.87
N GLY A 74 -11.67 -13.25 4.82
CA GLY A 74 -10.84 -14.40 4.48
C GLY A 74 -9.52 -14.01 3.82
N ARG A 75 -8.96 -12.88 4.21
CA ARG A 75 -7.63 -12.45 3.75
C ARG A 75 -6.58 -12.84 4.78
N THR A 76 -5.37 -13.09 4.32
CA THR A 76 -4.24 -13.36 5.22
C THR A 76 -3.43 -12.09 5.38
N LEU A 77 -3.40 -11.58 6.61
CA LEU A 77 -2.60 -10.41 6.94
C LEU A 77 -1.19 -10.87 7.27
N LEU A 78 -0.23 -10.48 6.45
CA LEU A 78 1.19 -10.82 6.67
C LEU A 78 1.81 -9.91 7.72
N ARG A 79 1.38 -8.68 7.72
CA ARG A 79 1.71 -7.62 8.68
C ARG A 79 0.66 -6.53 8.55
N THR A 80 0.50 -5.70 9.57
CA THR A 80 -0.39 -4.56 9.39
C THR A 80 0.24 -3.57 8.41
N PRO A 81 -0.55 -2.74 7.73
CA PRO A 81 0.04 -1.69 6.90
C PRO A 81 1.02 -0.81 7.67
N ALA A 82 0.69 -0.45 8.92
CA ALA A 82 1.57 0.35 9.76
C ALA A 82 2.90 -0.36 10.03
N GLU A 83 2.87 -1.66 10.29
CA GLU A 83 4.08 -2.46 10.49
C GLU A 83 4.92 -2.52 9.22
N GLY A 84 4.27 -2.70 8.06
CA GLY A 84 4.97 -2.72 6.78
C GLY A 84 5.64 -1.39 6.47
N LEU A 85 4.96 -0.29 6.75
CA LEU A 85 5.52 1.05 6.58
C LEU A 85 6.69 1.29 7.52
N ALA A 86 6.57 0.86 8.77
CA ALA A 86 7.65 0.99 9.75
C ALA A 86 8.92 0.25 9.29
N ALA A 87 8.76 -0.88 8.61
CA ALA A 87 9.89 -1.67 8.12
C ALA A 87 10.75 -0.92 7.10
N ILE A 88 10.19 0.09 6.42
CA ILE A 88 10.93 0.94 5.48
C ILE A 88 11.15 2.35 6.05
N GLY A 89 11.01 2.50 7.36
CA GLY A 89 11.31 3.75 8.05
C GLY A 89 10.19 4.78 8.00
N VAL A 90 8.95 4.38 7.73
CA VAL A 90 7.80 5.29 7.72
C VAL A 90 6.96 5.06 8.98
N ASP A 91 6.92 6.07 9.85
CA ASP A 91 6.10 6.06 11.06
C ASP A 91 4.76 6.71 10.74
N VAL A 92 3.68 5.94 10.80
CA VAL A 92 2.34 6.43 10.47
C VAL A 92 1.90 7.60 11.33
N ALA A 93 2.42 7.69 12.56
CA ALA A 93 2.09 8.80 13.46
C ALA A 93 2.68 10.13 12.98
N GLN A 94 3.66 10.09 12.09
CA GLN A 94 4.36 11.28 11.58
C GLN A 94 4.01 11.58 10.12
N VAL A 95 3.25 10.73 9.45
CA VAL A 95 2.88 10.94 8.05
C VAL A 95 1.89 12.10 7.95
N LYS A 96 2.21 13.08 7.12
CA LYS A 96 1.40 14.29 6.93
C LYS A 96 0.48 14.21 5.72
N ASP A 97 0.85 13.43 4.73
CA ASP A 97 0.13 13.40 3.45
C ASP A 97 -0.17 11.96 3.05
N VAL A 98 -1.46 11.68 2.90
CA VAL A 98 -1.95 10.39 2.45
C VAL A 98 -2.83 10.60 1.23
N ILE A 99 -2.57 9.84 0.18
CA ILE A 99 -3.36 9.87 -1.05
C ILE A 99 -4.24 8.63 -1.06
N ILE A 100 -5.53 8.81 -1.16
CA ILE A 100 -6.49 7.71 -1.29
C ILE A 100 -6.90 7.63 -2.76
N THR A 101 -6.61 6.50 -3.38
CA THR A 101 -6.91 6.32 -4.81
C THR A 101 -8.41 6.11 -5.04
N HIS A 102 -9.06 5.37 -4.15
CA HIS A 102 -10.51 5.18 -4.17
C HIS A 102 -10.98 4.61 -2.83
N LEU A 103 -12.29 4.54 -2.62
CA LEU A 103 -12.87 4.29 -1.31
C LEU A 103 -13.25 2.81 -1.05
N HIS A 104 -12.56 1.87 -1.66
CA HIS A 104 -12.73 0.46 -1.33
C HIS A 104 -12.03 0.11 -0.01
N TYR A 105 -12.50 -0.94 0.64
CA TYR A 105 -12.04 -1.34 1.98
C TYR A 105 -10.52 -1.55 2.06
N ASP A 106 -9.91 -2.01 0.99
CA ASP A 106 -8.48 -2.30 0.94
C ASP A 106 -7.62 -1.07 0.64
N HIS A 107 -8.24 0.09 0.55
CA HIS A 107 -7.56 1.37 0.30
C HIS A 107 -7.76 2.39 1.42
N VAL A 108 -8.89 2.34 2.12
CA VAL A 108 -9.20 3.31 3.19
C VAL A 108 -9.34 2.65 4.57
N GLY A 109 -9.08 1.35 4.68
CA GLY A 109 -9.44 0.57 5.86
C GLY A 109 -8.71 0.93 7.14
N THR A 110 -7.50 1.51 7.06
CA THR A 110 -6.76 1.91 8.26
C THR A 110 -6.40 3.38 8.28
N PHE A 111 -7.21 4.24 7.65
CA PHE A 111 -6.93 5.67 7.61
C PHE A 111 -6.77 6.27 9.02
N GLU A 112 -7.41 5.71 10.01
CA GLU A 112 -7.33 6.15 11.40
C GLU A 112 -5.95 5.94 12.02
N SER A 113 -5.10 5.12 11.40
CA SER A 113 -3.72 4.93 11.86
C SER A 113 -2.82 6.13 11.57
N PHE A 114 -3.32 7.13 10.84
CA PHE A 114 -2.56 8.30 10.42
C PHE A 114 -3.13 9.57 11.09
N PRO A 115 -2.81 9.79 12.38
CA PRO A 115 -3.54 10.77 13.19
C PRO A 115 -3.33 12.24 12.78
N ILE A 116 -2.22 12.57 12.12
CA ILE A 116 -1.95 13.96 11.71
C ILE A 116 -2.03 14.16 10.20
N ALA A 117 -2.43 13.13 9.45
CA ALA A 117 -2.42 13.21 8.00
C ALA A 117 -3.59 14.04 7.47
N GLN A 118 -3.35 14.72 6.37
CA GLN A 118 -4.39 15.20 5.49
C GLN A 118 -4.53 14.20 4.33
N PHE A 119 -5.74 14.04 3.88
CA PHE A 119 -6.08 13.05 2.85
C PHE A 119 -6.59 13.72 1.58
#